data_8107bec52573351c668f69e07b967061
#
_entry.id   8107bec52573351c668f69e07b967061
#
_cell.length_a   1.000
_cell.length_b   1.000
_cell.length_c   1.000
_cell.angle_alpha   90.00
_cell.angle_beta   90.00
_cell.angle_gamma   90.00
#
_symmetry.space_group_name_H-M   'P 1'
#
loop_
_entity.id
_entity.type
_entity.pdbx_description
1 polymer ?
#
loop_
_entity_poly.entity_id
_entity_poly.type
_entity_poly.pdbx_seq_one_letter_code
_entity_poly.pdbx_strand_id
1 'polypeptide(L)'
;MKKYVAEFIGTFWLVLGGCGSAVLAAVFTADGTVIGKDVYFPLGISFVGVALAFGLSVLTMAYAIGHISGCHLNPAVSFGLWAGKRFSGRELLPYIVAQVLGAILGGAIIWLIASGNPEFSLAGSNPMATNGYGAHSPGGYSLFSCLVTEIVMTFMFLMIILGA
;
A
#
# COMPACT_ATOMS: atom_id res chain seq x y z
N MET A 1 18.52 6.80 15.07
CA MET A 1 17.26 7.57 15.03
C MET A 1 16.84 7.97 13.61
N LYS A 2 17.69 8.61 12.80
CA LYS A 2 17.31 9.11 11.45
C LYS A 2 16.66 8.04 10.57
N LYS A 3 17.19 6.80 10.54
CA LYS A 3 16.67 5.69 9.74
C LYS A 3 15.26 5.24 10.15
N TYR A 4 14.94 5.25 11.44
CA TYR A 4 13.57 4.89 11.90
C TYR A 4 12.55 5.96 11.53
N VAL A 5 12.92 7.24 11.62
CA VAL A 5 12.08 8.34 11.15
C VAL A 5 11.88 8.25 9.64
N ALA A 6 12.91 7.91 8.88
CA ALA A 6 12.81 7.70 7.44
C ALA A 6 11.85 6.55 7.10
N GLU A 7 11.95 5.40 7.78
CA GLU A 7 11.03 4.27 7.58
C GLU A 7 9.60 4.63 7.97
N PHE A 8 9.40 5.36 9.07
CA PHE A 8 8.08 5.85 9.47
C PHE A 8 7.45 6.74 8.39
N ILE A 9 8.19 7.77 7.92
CA ILE A 9 7.71 8.70 6.90
C ILE A 9 7.48 7.96 5.56
N GLY A 10 8.40 7.10 5.18
CA GLY A 10 8.30 6.35 3.93
C GLY A 10 7.12 5.38 3.91
N THR A 11 6.87 4.66 5.01
CA THR A 11 5.71 3.77 5.12
C THR A 11 4.40 4.56 5.22
N PHE A 12 4.39 5.67 5.93
CA PHE A 12 3.27 6.61 5.92
C PHE A 12 2.92 7.03 4.48
N TRP A 13 3.92 7.46 3.69
CA TRP A 13 3.73 7.85 2.30
C TRP A 13 3.25 6.70 1.42
N LEU A 14 3.81 5.51 1.60
CA LEU A 14 3.41 4.31 0.86
C LEU A 14 1.92 3.98 1.08
N VAL A 15 1.48 3.99 2.33
CA VAL A 15 0.07 3.71 2.68
C VAL A 15 -0.82 4.85 2.20
N LEU A 16 -0.45 6.10 2.43
CA LEU A 16 -1.24 7.25 2.01
C LEU A 16 -1.41 7.30 0.48
N GLY A 17 -0.33 7.11 -0.28
CA GLY A 17 -0.37 7.11 -1.74
C GLY A 17 -1.00 5.85 -2.32
N GLY A 18 -0.57 4.68 -1.88
CA GLY A 18 -1.04 3.39 -2.40
C GLY A 18 -2.46 3.05 -1.98
N CYS A 19 -2.70 2.85 -0.67
CA CYS A 19 -4.04 2.54 -0.17
C CYS A 19 -5.00 3.72 -0.36
N GLY A 20 -4.54 4.96 -0.20
CA GLY A 20 -5.34 6.15 -0.44
C GLY A 20 -5.83 6.25 -1.89
N SER A 21 -5.01 5.91 -2.87
CA SER A 21 -5.42 5.85 -4.28
C SER A 21 -6.53 4.82 -4.51
N ALA A 22 -6.45 3.68 -3.81
CA ALA A 22 -7.48 2.64 -3.90
C ALA A 22 -8.80 3.08 -3.25
N VAL A 23 -8.74 3.71 -2.08
CA VAL A 23 -9.93 4.14 -1.34
C VAL A 23 -10.61 5.35 -1.97
N LEU A 24 -9.82 6.34 -2.43
CA LEU A 24 -10.34 7.65 -2.82
C LEU A 24 -10.51 7.83 -4.33
N ALA A 25 -9.82 7.03 -5.16
CA ALA A 25 -9.75 7.30 -6.60
C ALA A 25 -9.93 6.08 -7.50
N ALA A 26 -9.88 4.84 -6.99
CA ALA A 26 -9.99 3.64 -7.84
C ALA A 26 -11.33 3.59 -8.57
N VAL A 27 -12.42 3.92 -7.86
CA VAL A 27 -13.77 4.04 -8.41
C VAL A 27 -14.26 5.44 -8.08
N PHE A 28 -14.16 6.35 -9.01
CA PHE A 28 -14.68 7.71 -8.86
C PHE A 28 -15.89 7.87 -9.75
N THR A 29 -17.06 7.99 -9.13
CA THR A 29 -18.38 8.02 -9.81
C THR A 29 -19.01 9.41 -9.90
N ALA A 30 -18.30 10.47 -9.44
CA ALA A 30 -18.76 11.83 -9.63
C ALA A 30 -18.87 12.15 -11.13
N ASP A 31 -19.82 13.00 -11.49
CA ASP A 31 -20.20 13.35 -12.85
C ASP A 31 -19.03 13.44 -13.83
N GLY A 32 -18.76 12.33 -14.48
CA GLY A 32 -17.77 12.25 -15.54
C GLY A 32 -18.17 13.14 -16.71
N THR A 33 -17.21 13.54 -17.52
CA THR A 33 -17.50 14.29 -18.76
C THR A 33 -18.42 13.45 -19.63
N VAL A 34 -19.62 13.95 -19.91
CA VAL A 34 -20.57 13.31 -20.82
C VAL A 34 -20.01 13.40 -22.24
N ILE A 35 -19.59 12.27 -22.80
CA ILE A 35 -19.16 12.16 -24.18
C ILE A 35 -20.35 11.64 -25.02
N GLY A 36 -21.35 12.50 -25.28
CA GLY A 36 -22.53 12.11 -26.02
C GLY A 36 -23.73 11.75 -25.12
N LYS A 37 -24.84 11.37 -25.74
CA LYS A 37 -26.15 11.27 -25.05
C LYS A 37 -26.25 10.28 -23.91
N ASP A 38 -25.34 9.32 -23.76
CA ASP A 38 -25.39 8.31 -22.67
C ASP A 38 -23.99 7.70 -22.39
N VAL A 39 -22.92 8.37 -22.77
CA VAL A 39 -21.55 7.88 -22.57
C VAL A 39 -20.85 8.73 -21.53
N TYR A 40 -20.64 8.16 -20.36
CA TYR A 40 -19.86 8.77 -19.28
C TYR A 40 -18.40 8.33 -19.37
N PHE A 41 -17.47 9.26 -19.28
CA PHE A 41 -16.08 8.95 -19.12
C PHE A 41 -15.77 8.68 -17.63
N PRO A 42 -15.39 7.47 -17.25
CA PRO A 42 -15.08 7.17 -15.85
C PRO A 42 -13.83 7.93 -15.42
N LEU A 43 -13.92 8.68 -14.32
CA LEU A 43 -12.78 9.40 -13.74
C LEU A 43 -11.91 8.54 -12.82
N GLY A 44 -12.38 7.34 -12.45
CA GLY A 44 -11.64 6.43 -11.58
C GLY A 44 -10.36 5.91 -12.23
N ILE A 45 -9.29 5.77 -11.43
CA ILE A 45 -7.98 5.32 -11.91
C ILE A 45 -7.86 3.80 -12.06
N SER A 46 -8.84 3.05 -11.60
CA SER A 46 -8.92 1.58 -11.64
C SER A 46 -7.69 0.88 -11.02
N PHE A 47 -7.59 -0.44 -11.18
CA PHE A 47 -6.47 -1.22 -10.65
C PHE A 47 -5.10 -0.82 -11.20
N VAL A 48 -5.03 -0.40 -12.46
CA VAL A 48 -3.76 0.04 -13.08
C VAL A 48 -3.24 1.30 -12.41
N GLY A 49 -4.11 2.29 -12.17
CA GLY A 49 -3.73 3.52 -11.47
C GLY A 49 -3.31 3.26 -10.02
N VAL A 50 -4.00 2.35 -9.32
CA VAL A 50 -3.62 1.94 -7.96
C VAL A 50 -2.25 1.25 -7.94
N ALA A 51 -1.99 0.33 -8.88
CA ALA A 51 -0.70 -0.34 -8.99
C ALA A 51 0.44 0.66 -9.25
N LEU A 52 0.21 1.64 -10.14
CA LEU A 52 1.17 2.72 -10.39
C LEU A 52 1.38 3.61 -9.16
N ALA A 53 0.33 3.93 -8.40
CA ALA A 53 0.43 4.72 -7.19
C ALA A 53 1.30 4.03 -6.13
N PHE A 54 1.13 2.72 -5.93
CA PHE A 54 2.01 1.92 -5.06
C PHE A 54 3.46 1.93 -5.56
N GLY A 55 3.68 1.62 -6.84
CA GLY A 55 5.02 1.58 -7.42
C GLY A 55 5.74 2.92 -7.35
N LEU A 56 5.06 4.03 -7.67
CA LEU A 56 5.62 5.38 -7.59
C LEU A 56 5.85 5.83 -6.15
N SER A 57 5.02 5.42 -5.20
CA SER A 57 5.25 5.70 -3.77
C SER A 57 6.54 5.05 -3.29
N VAL A 58 6.79 3.80 -3.64
CA VAL A 58 8.07 3.12 -3.34
C VAL A 58 9.23 3.80 -4.05
N LEU A 59 9.10 4.04 -5.35
CA LEU A 59 10.16 4.63 -6.17
C LEU A 59 10.60 6.00 -5.63
N THR A 60 9.65 6.90 -5.38
CA THR A 60 9.94 8.25 -4.86
C THR A 60 10.60 8.20 -3.50
N MET A 61 10.16 7.29 -2.61
CA MET A 61 10.80 7.11 -1.31
C MET A 61 12.19 6.46 -1.42
N ALA A 62 12.40 5.52 -2.35
CA ALA A 62 13.72 4.95 -2.58
C ALA A 62 14.75 6.04 -2.93
N TYR A 63 14.38 7.00 -3.78
CA TYR A 63 15.24 8.14 -4.08
C TYR A 63 15.39 9.12 -2.90
N ALA A 64 14.30 9.40 -2.18
CA ALA A 64 14.29 10.40 -1.12
C ALA A 64 15.00 9.94 0.15
N ILE A 65 14.84 8.68 0.57
CA ILE A 65 15.31 8.18 1.86
C ILE A 65 16.12 6.88 1.79
N GLY A 66 16.31 6.30 0.60
CA GLY A 66 17.06 5.05 0.44
C GLY A 66 18.47 5.13 1.00
N HIS A 67 19.16 6.26 0.83
CA HIS A 67 20.47 6.52 1.38
C HIS A 67 20.51 6.69 2.92
N ILE A 68 19.33 6.82 3.57
CA ILE A 68 19.22 7.00 5.03
C ILE A 68 18.87 5.67 5.72
N SER A 69 17.87 4.94 5.20
CA SER A 69 17.30 3.75 5.84
C SER A 69 17.40 2.48 5.01
N GLY A 70 17.70 2.58 3.73
CA GLY A 70 17.56 1.48 2.78
C GLY A 70 16.15 1.39 2.18
N CYS A 71 15.21 2.21 2.64
CA CYS A 71 13.85 2.30 2.11
C CYS A 71 13.11 0.94 2.09
N HIS A 72 13.06 0.27 3.24
CA HIS A 72 12.36 -1.01 3.36
C HIS A 72 10.83 -0.84 3.29
N LEU A 73 10.28 0.11 4.01
CA LEU A 73 8.86 0.52 4.06
C LEU A 73 7.85 -0.60 4.36
N ASN A 74 8.34 -1.79 4.63
CA ASN A 74 7.52 -2.99 4.78
C ASN A 74 8.20 -3.98 5.74
N PRO A 75 7.50 -4.49 6.76
CA PRO A 75 8.02 -5.52 7.66
C PRO A 75 8.52 -6.78 6.95
N ALA A 76 7.83 -7.24 5.88
CA ALA A 76 8.25 -8.41 5.12
C ALA A 76 9.57 -8.17 4.38
N VAL A 77 9.78 -6.96 3.86
CA VAL A 77 11.05 -6.56 3.23
C VAL A 77 12.17 -6.54 4.26
N SER A 78 11.94 -5.93 5.44
CA SER A 78 12.91 -5.90 6.52
C SER A 78 13.29 -7.30 6.98
N PHE A 79 12.32 -8.19 7.11
CA PHE A 79 12.53 -9.60 7.45
C PHE A 79 13.30 -10.34 6.35
N GLY A 80 12.93 -10.15 5.08
CA GLY A 80 13.61 -10.77 3.94
C GLY A 80 15.08 -10.37 3.83
N LEU A 81 15.39 -9.08 3.99
CA LEU A 81 16.75 -8.57 4.02
C LEU A 81 17.55 -9.11 5.21
N TRP A 82 16.94 -9.25 6.39
CA TRP A 82 17.56 -9.90 7.53
C TRP A 82 17.83 -11.39 7.26
N ALA A 83 16.86 -12.13 6.76
CA ALA A 83 17.03 -13.55 6.41
C ALA A 83 18.10 -13.75 5.33
N GLY A 84 18.17 -12.82 4.36
CA GLY A 84 19.23 -12.76 3.34
C GLY A 84 20.60 -12.25 3.85
N LYS A 85 20.74 -12.03 5.17
CA LYS A 85 21.97 -11.53 5.82
C LYS A 85 22.45 -10.15 5.33
N ARG A 86 21.55 -9.36 4.77
CA ARG A 86 21.83 -7.98 4.30
C ARG A 86 21.36 -6.90 5.28
N PHE A 87 20.74 -7.31 6.39
CA PHE A 87 20.21 -6.40 7.41
C PHE A 87 20.45 -6.96 8.81
N SER A 88 20.76 -6.09 9.78
CA SER A 88 21.04 -6.50 11.15
C SER A 88 19.75 -6.88 11.90
N GLY A 89 19.74 -8.06 12.56
CA GLY A 89 18.62 -8.49 13.38
C GLY A 89 18.31 -7.55 14.56
N ARG A 90 19.29 -6.79 15.05
CA ARG A 90 19.08 -5.78 16.12
C ARG A 90 18.23 -4.62 15.64
N GLU A 91 18.22 -4.36 14.35
CA GLU A 91 17.45 -3.27 13.72
C GLU A 91 16.05 -3.70 13.28
N LEU A 92 15.80 -5.00 13.19
CA LEU A 92 14.56 -5.55 12.62
C LEU A 92 13.34 -5.05 13.38
N LEU A 93 13.29 -5.23 14.70
CA LEU A 93 12.14 -4.81 15.50
C LEU A 93 11.92 -3.29 15.48
N PRO A 94 12.96 -2.43 15.68
CA PRO A 94 12.78 -0.99 15.53
C PRO A 94 12.24 -0.55 14.15
N TYR A 95 12.67 -1.20 13.06
CA TYR A 95 12.14 -0.92 11.72
C TYR A 95 10.66 -1.29 11.62
N ILE A 96 10.30 -2.49 12.04
CA ILE A 96 8.90 -2.95 12.02
C ILE A 96 8.00 -2.00 12.83
N VAL A 97 8.44 -1.57 14.01
CA VAL A 97 7.68 -0.61 14.83
C VAL A 97 7.48 0.72 14.10
N ALA A 98 8.55 1.27 13.53
CA ALA A 98 8.50 2.53 12.77
C ALA A 98 7.54 2.42 11.56
N GLN A 99 7.65 1.33 10.81
CA GLN A 99 6.81 1.04 9.65
C GLN A 99 5.32 0.89 10.04
N VAL A 100 5.03 0.12 11.09
CA VAL A 100 3.66 -0.07 11.56
C VAL A 100 3.04 1.26 12.04
N LEU A 101 3.78 2.08 12.78
CA LEU A 101 3.29 3.40 13.21
C LEU A 101 3.05 4.33 12.00
N GLY A 102 3.93 4.31 11.00
CA GLY A 102 3.73 5.05 9.75
C GLY A 102 2.48 4.61 9.00
N ALA A 103 2.26 3.29 8.91
CA ALA A 103 1.09 2.71 8.26
C ALA A 103 -0.21 3.08 8.99
N ILE A 104 -0.22 3.03 10.32
CA ILE A 104 -1.38 3.44 11.13
C ILE A 104 -1.72 4.91 10.89
N LEU A 105 -0.73 5.80 10.90
CA LEU A 105 -0.96 7.20 10.60
C LEU A 105 -1.49 7.41 9.18
N GLY A 106 -0.92 6.71 8.18
CA GLY A 106 -1.40 6.76 6.80
C GLY A 106 -2.86 6.33 6.67
N GLY A 107 -3.21 5.19 7.29
CA GLY A 107 -4.59 4.70 7.33
C GLY A 107 -5.55 5.66 8.04
N ALA A 108 -5.12 6.26 9.15
CA ALA A 108 -5.93 7.24 9.88
C ALA A 108 -6.21 8.49 9.03
N ILE A 109 -5.23 8.99 8.29
CA ILE A 109 -5.41 10.14 7.38
C ILE A 109 -6.34 9.78 6.22
N ILE A 110 -6.18 8.58 5.60
CA ILE A 110 -7.09 8.12 4.55
C ILE A 110 -8.53 8.06 5.07
N TRP A 111 -8.72 7.46 6.26
CA TRP A 111 -10.03 7.39 6.88
C TRP A 111 -10.64 8.76 7.13
N LEU A 112 -9.86 9.70 7.66
CA LEU A 112 -10.28 11.07 7.91
C LEU A 112 -10.73 11.77 6.62
N ILE A 113 -9.97 11.61 5.53
CA ILE A 113 -10.32 12.19 4.22
C ILE A 113 -11.59 11.53 3.66
N ALA A 114 -11.65 10.19 3.67
CA ALA A 114 -12.79 9.45 3.15
C ALA A 114 -14.08 9.74 3.91
N SER A 115 -14.00 9.91 5.23
CA SER A 115 -15.14 10.26 6.10
C SER A 115 -15.74 11.64 5.81
N GLY A 116 -15.07 12.48 5.02
CA GLY A 116 -15.64 13.73 4.49
C GLY A 116 -16.71 13.48 3.41
N ASN A 117 -16.80 12.29 2.85
CA ASN A 117 -17.88 11.90 1.93
C ASN A 117 -19.02 11.24 2.74
N PRO A 118 -20.27 11.77 2.70
CA PRO A 118 -21.39 11.18 3.42
C PRO A 118 -21.74 9.74 3.01
N GLU A 119 -21.35 9.32 1.81
CA GLU A 119 -21.59 7.96 1.31
C GLU A 119 -20.49 6.97 1.73
N PHE A 120 -19.39 7.44 2.32
CA PHE A 120 -18.32 6.57 2.75
C PHE A 120 -18.78 5.69 3.92
N SER A 121 -18.54 4.38 3.80
CA SER A 121 -18.87 3.39 4.83
C SER A 121 -17.71 2.41 5.02
N LEU A 122 -17.48 2.03 6.27
CA LEU A 122 -16.57 0.92 6.60
C LEU A 122 -17.22 -0.47 6.39
N ALA A 123 -18.47 -0.53 5.94
CA ALA A 123 -19.12 -1.77 5.57
C ALA A 123 -18.60 -2.27 4.20
N GLY A 124 -18.58 -3.58 4.02
CA GLY A 124 -18.16 -4.19 2.77
C GLY A 124 -16.90 -5.05 2.89
N SER A 125 -16.43 -5.57 1.77
CA SER A 125 -15.32 -6.51 1.74
C SER A 125 -13.95 -5.86 1.88
N ASN A 126 -13.82 -4.58 1.49
CA ASN A 126 -12.52 -3.90 1.45
C ASN A 126 -12.62 -2.37 1.64
N PRO A 127 -13.18 -1.89 2.74
CA PRO A 127 -13.51 -0.46 2.91
C PRO A 127 -12.27 0.45 2.95
N MET A 128 -11.10 -0.06 3.34
CA MET A 128 -9.85 0.70 3.52
C MET A 128 -8.69 0.12 2.70
N ALA A 129 -8.98 -0.54 1.59
CA ALA A 129 -8.00 -1.29 0.79
C ALA A 129 -7.20 -2.31 1.65
N THR A 130 -7.89 -2.96 2.58
CA THR A 130 -7.31 -3.98 3.45
C THR A 130 -7.18 -5.31 2.71
N ASN A 131 -6.14 -6.08 3.00
CA ASN A 131 -6.03 -7.45 2.52
C ASN A 131 -7.06 -8.35 3.19
N GLY A 132 -7.64 -9.27 2.42
CA GLY A 132 -8.63 -10.19 2.95
C GLY A 132 -8.89 -11.38 2.04
N TYR A 133 -9.56 -12.40 2.57
CA TYR A 133 -9.99 -13.59 1.85
C TYR A 133 -11.46 -13.89 2.12
N GLY A 134 -12.08 -14.74 1.31
CA GLY A 134 -13.49 -15.09 1.44
C GLY A 134 -14.39 -13.85 1.35
N ALA A 135 -15.23 -13.64 2.36
CA ALA A 135 -16.14 -12.48 2.42
C ALA A 135 -15.42 -11.13 2.50
N HIS A 136 -14.16 -11.10 2.90
CA HIS A 136 -13.33 -9.89 2.96
C HIS A 136 -12.49 -9.67 1.71
N SER A 137 -12.59 -10.54 0.70
CA SER A 137 -11.97 -10.35 -0.60
C SER A 137 -12.99 -9.79 -1.58
N PRO A 138 -12.72 -8.69 -2.30
CA PRO A 138 -13.64 -8.14 -3.30
C PRO A 138 -14.05 -9.15 -4.38
N GLY A 139 -13.15 -10.06 -4.74
CA GLY A 139 -13.41 -11.14 -5.70
C GLY A 139 -13.88 -12.45 -5.05
N GLY A 140 -14.09 -12.51 -3.73
CA GLY A 140 -14.51 -13.73 -3.03
C GLY A 140 -13.47 -14.86 -3.02
N TYR A 141 -12.19 -14.55 -3.21
CA TYR A 141 -11.12 -15.54 -3.30
C TYR A 141 -10.92 -16.30 -2.00
N SER A 142 -10.66 -17.61 -2.12
CA SER A 142 -10.44 -18.49 -0.98
C SER A 142 -9.15 -18.14 -0.22
N LEU A 143 -9.05 -18.55 1.06
CA LEU A 143 -7.83 -18.44 1.84
C LEU A 143 -6.61 -19.02 1.12
N PHE A 144 -6.77 -20.19 0.48
CA PHE A 144 -5.67 -20.86 -0.24
C PHE A 144 -5.20 -20.02 -1.44
N SER A 145 -6.12 -19.48 -2.22
CA SER A 145 -5.76 -18.62 -3.37
C SER A 145 -5.03 -17.36 -2.92
N CYS A 146 -5.51 -16.71 -1.86
CA CYS A 146 -4.87 -15.52 -1.29
C CYS A 146 -3.48 -15.88 -0.73
N LEU A 147 -3.34 -17.01 -0.01
CA LEU A 147 -2.04 -17.44 0.53
C LEU A 147 -1.02 -17.70 -0.60
N VAL A 148 -1.41 -18.38 -1.67
CA VAL A 148 -0.53 -18.60 -2.83
C VAL A 148 -0.10 -17.28 -3.46
N THR A 149 -1.04 -16.34 -3.61
CA THR A 149 -0.75 -15.01 -4.14
C THR A 149 0.26 -14.26 -3.26
N GLU A 150 0.03 -14.21 -1.95
CA GLU A 150 0.93 -13.55 -1.00
C GLU A 150 2.35 -14.16 -1.04
N ILE A 151 2.45 -15.50 -1.06
CA ILE A 151 3.76 -16.18 -1.14
C ILE A 151 4.48 -15.81 -2.42
N VAL A 152 3.82 -15.96 -3.59
CA VAL A 152 4.44 -15.74 -4.90
C VAL A 152 4.83 -14.28 -5.08
N MET A 153 3.91 -13.35 -4.76
CA MET A 153 4.16 -11.92 -4.96
C MET A 153 5.22 -11.38 -4.01
N THR A 154 5.22 -11.81 -2.73
CA THR A 154 6.26 -11.43 -1.77
C THR A 154 7.62 -12.00 -2.17
N PHE A 155 7.66 -13.26 -2.63
CA PHE A 155 8.89 -13.86 -3.15
C PHE A 155 9.48 -13.07 -4.31
N MET A 156 8.66 -12.75 -5.32
CA MET A 156 9.10 -11.97 -6.48
C MET A 156 9.54 -10.56 -6.09
N PHE A 157 8.81 -9.91 -5.19
CA PHE A 157 9.16 -8.59 -4.68
C PHE A 157 10.52 -8.59 -3.97
N LEU A 158 10.74 -9.55 -3.08
CA LEU A 158 12.03 -9.71 -2.38
C LEU A 158 13.16 -10.08 -3.35
N MET A 159 12.91 -10.89 -4.37
CA MET A 159 13.90 -11.20 -5.41
C MET A 159 14.38 -9.95 -6.14
N ILE A 160 13.46 -9.05 -6.47
CA ILE A 160 13.79 -7.77 -7.12
C ILE A 160 14.61 -6.88 -6.16
N ILE A 161 14.18 -6.75 -4.91
CA ILE A 161 14.88 -5.92 -3.90
C ILE A 161 16.27 -6.47 -3.60
N LEU A 162 16.41 -7.79 -3.49
CA LEU A 162 17.71 -8.43 -3.24
C LEU A 162 18.61 -8.43 -4.46
N GLY A 163 18.06 -8.27 -5.66
CA GLY A 163 18.78 -8.21 -6.92
C GLY A 163 19.27 -6.80 -7.31
N ALA A 164 18.66 -5.78 -6.73
CA ALA A 164 19.03 -4.37 -6.96
C ALA A 164 20.16 -3.93 -6.02
#